data_e1668e895dfbc179e0854317bc70c1a1
#
_entry.id   e1668e895dfbc179e0854317bc70c1a1
#
_cell.length_a   1.000
_cell.length_b   1.000
_cell.length_c   1.000
_cell.angle_alpha   90.00
_cell.angle_beta   90.00
_cell.angle_gamma   90.00
#
_symmetry.space_group_name_H-M   'P 1'
#
loop_
_entity.id
_entity.type
_entity.pdbx_description
1 polymer ?
#
loop_
_entity_poly.entity_id
_entity_poly.type
_entity_poly.pdbx_seq_one_letter_code
_entity_poly.pdbx_strand_id
1 'polypeptide(L)'
;MELKQYARIVWVRWWLPVALAVIVLVASLPGMLTPKPTVYQAAMRFAVGVVPEPGAGDYYTYDRYYTWLASEYLVDDLAEVVKSSLFAQAVSAELAAQGLQVPTGAISGSTQAGKLHRILSVNITWGQEGELREIANAAVRALQSRSAEFLAQLGSENAEVRLIDPPVVFPIGASLQDRLDLPLRLLLAVLAGVALAFVLDYVDDSVRSSAEVEAMGLKVLGAIPTTGKTWPRPRRQP
;
A
#
# COMPACT_ATOMS: atom_id res chain seq x y z
N MET A 1 -39.20 13.54 1.23
CA MET A 1 -38.17 14.33 1.93
C MET A 1 -37.38 15.11 0.89
N GLU A 2 -37.31 16.44 1.02
CA GLU A 2 -36.66 17.30 0.02
C GLU A 2 -35.17 17.44 0.35
N LEU A 3 -34.31 17.48 -0.66
CA LEU A 3 -32.84 17.71 -0.53
C LEU A 3 -32.50 18.93 0.37
N LYS A 4 -33.39 19.92 0.42
CA LYS A 4 -33.27 21.09 1.31
C LYS A 4 -33.30 20.74 2.80
N GLN A 5 -34.01 19.68 3.20
CA GLN A 5 -34.08 19.24 4.59
C GLN A 5 -32.73 18.63 5.02
N TYR A 6 -32.12 17.79 4.17
CA TYR A 6 -30.80 17.21 4.45
C TYR A 6 -29.70 18.29 4.54
N ALA A 7 -29.72 19.25 3.62
CA ALA A 7 -28.79 20.37 3.67
C ALA A 7 -28.95 21.19 4.97
N ARG A 8 -30.20 21.39 5.44
CA ARG A 8 -30.48 22.11 6.69
C ARG A 8 -29.94 21.38 7.91
N ILE A 9 -30.09 20.05 7.99
CA ILE A 9 -29.58 19.24 9.09
C ILE A 9 -28.06 19.40 9.21
N VAL A 10 -27.34 19.25 8.09
CA VAL A 10 -25.89 19.41 8.06
C VAL A 10 -25.48 20.84 8.43
N TRP A 11 -26.22 21.88 7.96
CA TRP A 11 -25.91 23.27 8.28
C TRP A 11 -26.14 23.63 9.75
N VAL A 12 -27.15 23.08 10.40
CA VAL A 12 -27.44 23.31 11.83
C VAL A 12 -26.40 22.63 12.70
N ARG A 13 -25.89 21.45 12.29
CA ARG A 13 -24.97 20.64 13.06
C ARG A 13 -23.56 20.53 12.41
N TRP A 14 -23.18 21.55 11.62
CA TRP A 14 -21.90 21.58 10.89
C TRP A 14 -20.66 21.42 11.79
N TRP A 15 -20.81 21.76 13.06
CA TRP A 15 -19.74 21.63 14.05
C TRP A 15 -19.32 20.16 14.30
N LEU A 16 -20.22 19.18 14.09
CA LEU A 16 -19.94 17.74 14.29
C LEU A 16 -18.91 17.20 13.26
N PRO A 17 -19.13 17.35 11.94
CA PRO A 17 -18.12 16.95 10.96
C PRO A 17 -16.78 17.67 11.18
N VAL A 18 -16.81 18.95 11.53
CA VAL A 18 -15.60 19.74 11.80
C VAL A 18 -14.90 19.25 13.07
N ALA A 19 -15.63 19.03 14.15
CA ALA A 19 -15.05 18.51 15.40
C ALA A 19 -14.39 17.14 15.20
N LEU A 20 -15.06 16.22 14.49
CA LEU A 20 -14.48 14.91 14.17
C LEU A 20 -13.24 15.03 13.26
N ALA A 21 -13.28 15.88 12.25
CA ALA A 21 -12.13 16.15 11.40
C ALA A 21 -10.94 16.71 12.20
N VAL A 22 -11.19 17.64 13.12
CA VAL A 22 -10.16 18.20 14.02
C VAL A 22 -9.59 17.13 14.95
N ILE A 23 -10.43 16.29 15.55
CA ILE A 23 -9.98 15.20 16.41
C ILE A 23 -9.06 14.25 15.64
N VAL A 24 -9.47 13.84 14.43
CA VAL A 24 -8.65 12.95 13.57
C VAL A 24 -7.37 13.64 13.14
N LEU A 25 -7.41 14.94 12.82
CA LEU A 25 -6.22 15.72 12.48
C LEU A 25 -5.23 15.75 13.65
N VAL A 26 -5.69 16.10 14.85
CA VAL A 26 -4.86 16.14 16.06
C VAL A 26 -4.29 14.77 16.40
N ALA A 27 -5.11 13.71 16.30
CA ALA A 27 -4.65 12.34 16.52
C ALA A 27 -3.62 11.86 15.48
N SER A 28 -3.64 12.44 14.27
CA SER A 28 -2.69 12.12 13.20
C SER A 28 -1.37 12.90 13.29
N LEU A 29 -1.31 13.99 14.06
CA LEU A 29 -0.13 14.85 14.20
C LEU A 29 1.13 14.10 14.65
N PRO A 30 1.13 13.21 15.67
CA PRO A 30 2.32 12.49 16.08
C PRO A 30 2.94 11.67 14.94
N GLY A 31 2.09 11.01 14.12
CA GLY A 31 2.54 10.23 12.97
C GLY A 31 3.13 11.08 11.83
N MET A 32 2.76 12.37 11.74
CA MET A 32 3.32 13.30 10.76
C MET A 32 4.63 13.93 11.23
N LEU A 33 4.79 14.12 12.54
CA LEU A 33 5.98 14.74 13.13
C LEU A 33 7.14 13.75 13.28
N THR A 34 6.88 12.45 13.31
CA THR A 34 7.93 11.44 13.33
C THR A 34 8.51 11.28 11.93
N PRO A 35 9.82 11.56 11.71
CA PRO A 35 10.43 11.31 10.43
C PRO A 35 10.36 9.82 10.12
N LYS A 36 9.73 9.46 8.99
CA LYS A 36 9.73 8.06 8.54
C LYS A 36 11.17 7.66 8.19
N PRO A 37 11.64 6.51 8.64
CA PRO A 37 12.97 6.05 8.28
C PRO A 37 13.07 5.92 6.77
N THR A 38 14.17 6.39 6.20
CA THR A 38 14.45 6.22 4.77
C THR A 38 14.62 4.72 4.52
N VAL A 39 13.84 4.19 3.60
CA VAL A 39 13.91 2.80 3.19
C VAL A 39 14.55 2.76 1.80
N TYR A 40 15.47 1.85 1.59
CA TYR A 40 16.17 1.66 0.32
C TYR A 40 15.71 0.38 -0.35
N GLN A 41 15.73 0.35 -1.66
CA GLN A 41 15.45 -0.83 -2.47
C GLN A 41 16.62 -1.11 -3.39
N ALA A 42 17.01 -2.39 -3.45
CA ALA A 42 17.90 -2.91 -4.45
C ALA A 42 17.07 -3.66 -5.49
N ALA A 43 17.21 -3.30 -6.75
CA ALA A 43 16.57 -4.01 -7.86
C ALA A 43 17.65 -4.66 -8.74
N MET A 44 17.42 -5.92 -9.12
CA MET A 44 18.31 -6.70 -9.98
C MET A 44 17.49 -7.61 -10.88
N ARG A 45 18.04 -7.97 -12.06
CA ARG A 45 17.34 -8.82 -13.02
C ARG A 45 18.25 -9.93 -13.51
N PHE A 46 17.64 -11.11 -13.68
CA PHE A 46 18.31 -12.31 -14.15
C PHE A 46 17.55 -12.89 -15.34
N ALA A 47 18.28 -13.41 -16.32
CA ALA A 47 17.73 -14.30 -17.33
C ALA A 47 17.84 -15.73 -16.84
N VAL A 48 16.77 -16.49 -17.02
CA VAL A 48 16.76 -17.91 -16.76
C VAL A 48 16.55 -18.63 -18.07
N GLY A 49 17.40 -19.61 -18.34
CA GLY A 49 17.34 -20.38 -19.57
C GLY A 49 17.70 -21.84 -19.32
N VAL A 50 17.13 -22.71 -20.12
CA VAL A 50 17.52 -24.11 -20.17
C VAL A 50 18.48 -24.27 -21.34
N VAL A 51 19.64 -24.88 -21.12
CA VAL A 51 20.57 -25.20 -22.17
C VAL A 51 20.04 -26.40 -22.96
N PRO A 52 19.80 -26.29 -24.27
CA PRO A 52 19.33 -27.42 -25.06
C PRO A 52 20.34 -28.56 -25.01
N GLU A 53 19.85 -29.80 -24.87
CA GLU A 53 20.72 -30.97 -25.05
C GLU A 53 21.26 -31.01 -26.47
N PRO A 54 22.53 -31.43 -26.67
CA PRO A 54 23.08 -31.58 -27.99
C PRO A 54 22.28 -32.65 -28.73
N GLY A 55 21.57 -32.23 -29.77
CA GLY A 55 20.72 -33.13 -30.58
C GLY A 55 21.52 -34.25 -31.23
N ALA A 56 21.10 -35.47 -31.03
CA ALA A 56 21.67 -36.64 -31.72
C ALA A 56 20.98 -36.79 -33.09
N GLY A 57 21.54 -36.13 -34.14
CA GLY A 57 21.14 -36.36 -35.53
C GLY A 57 20.50 -35.16 -36.25
N ASP A 58 20.38 -35.30 -37.59
CA ASP A 58 19.87 -34.30 -38.54
C ASP A 58 18.31 -34.14 -38.52
N TYR A 59 17.60 -34.67 -37.55
CA TYR A 59 16.17 -34.55 -37.48
C TYR A 59 15.71 -33.24 -36.85
N TYR A 60 14.71 -32.61 -37.48
CA TYR A 60 14.05 -31.42 -36.91
C TYR A 60 13.43 -31.79 -35.57
N THR A 61 13.98 -31.31 -34.48
CA THR A 61 13.45 -31.50 -33.14
C THR A 61 12.71 -30.24 -32.72
N TYR A 62 11.50 -30.42 -32.12
CA TYR A 62 10.78 -29.31 -31.48
C TYR A 62 11.47 -28.83 -30.19
N ASP A 63 12.71 -29.28 -29.90
CA ASP A 63 13.44 -29.05 -28.67
C ASP A 63 13.63 -27.58 -28.35
N ARG A 64 13.85 -26.73 -29.34
CA ARG A 64 13.98 -25.29 -29.13
C ARG A 64 12.70 -24.65 -28.60
N TYR A 65 11.54 -25.08 -29.08
CA TYR A 65 10.26 -24.57 -28.61
C TYR A 65 9.99 -25.05 -27.18
N TYR A 66 10.19 -26.33 -26.91
CA TYR A 66 9.99 -26.87 -25.57
C TYR A 66 11.00 -26.34 -24.55
N THR A 67 12.25 -26.15 -24.94
CA THR A 67 13.30 -25.53 -24.13
C THR A 67 12.93 -24.08 -23.77
N TRP A 68 12.39 -23.34 -24.76
CA TRP A 68 11.92 -21.99 -24.52
C TRP A 68 10.74 -21.95 -23.55
N LEU A 69 9.76 -22.82 -23.76
CA LEU A 69 8.58 -22.95 -22.89
C LEU A 69 8.96 -23.42 -21.49
N ALA A 70 9.84 -24.41 -21.37
CA ALA A 70 10.36 -24.88 -20.09
C ALA A 70 11.08 -23.77 -19.31
N SER A 71 11.83 -22.91 -20.00
CA SER A 71 12.49 -21.77 -19.38
C SER A 71 11.48 -20.76 -18.79
N GLU A 72 10.31 -20.60 -19.40
CA GLU A 72 9.27 -19.70 -18.92
C GLU A 72 8.61 -20.24 -17.63
N TYR A 73 8.34 -21.56 -17.55
CA TYR A 73 7.85 -22.18 -16.32
C TYR A 73 8.90 -22.18 -15.20
N LEU A 74 10.17 -22.40 -15.58
CA LEU A 74 11.26 -22.44 -14.61
C LEU A 74 11.46 -21.09 -13.89
N VAL A 75 11.20 -19.98 -14.56
CA VAL A 75 11.26 -18.65 -13.92
C VAL A 75 10.17 -18.50 -12.86
N ASP A 76 8.99 -19.08 -13.05
CA ASP A 76 7.92 -19.10 -12.06
C ASP A 76 8.37 -19.80 -10.79
N ASP A 77 8.88 -20.99 -10.94
CA ASP A 77 9.35 -21.81 -9.84
C ASP A 77 10.53 -21.13 -9.12
N LEU A 78 11.49 -20.59 -9.89
CA LEU A 78 12.63 -19.88 -9.33
C LEU A 78 12.21 -18.59 -8.59
N ALA A 79 11.16 -17.89 -9.03
CA ALA A 79 10.64 -16.74 -8.34
C ALA A 79 10.07 -17.11 -6.95
N GLU A 80 9.47 -18.28 -6.81
CA GLU A 80 9.03 -18.81 -5.51
C GLU A 80 10.21 -19.26 -4.64
N VAL A 81 11.23 -19.89 -5.25
CA VAL A 81 12.47 -20.25 -4.54
C VAL A 81 13.15 -19.01 -3.95
N VAL A 82 13.23 -17.92 -4.71
CA VAL A 82 13.83 -16.64 -4.23
C VAL A 82 13.09 -16.04 -3.04
N LYS A 83 11.79 -16.29 -2.90
CA LYS A 83 11.00 -15.86 -1.73
C LYS A 83 11.11 -16.83 -0.55
N SER A 84 11.68 -18.01 -0.76
CA SER A 84 11.75 -19.09 0.23
C SER A 84 12.81 -18.85 1.30
N SER A 85 12.69 -19.60 2.41
CA SER A 85 13.71 -19.65 3.46
C SER A 85 15.02 -20.27 2.99
N LEU A 86 14.99 -21.16 2.00
CA LEU A 86 16.18 -21.78 1.42
C LEU A 86 17.11 -20.73 0.79
N PHE A 87 16.56 -19.87 -0.05
CA PHE A 87 17.30 -18.76 -0.63
C PHE A 87 17.81 -17.78 0.43
N ALA A 88 16.96 -17.42 1.39
CA ALA A 88 17.36 -16.54 2.48
C ALA A 88 18.49 -17.12 3.34
N GLN A 89 18.53 -18.44 3.56
CA GLN A 89 19.64 -19.13 4.23
C GLN A 89 20.92 -19.05 3.40
N ALA A 90 20.84 -19.26 2.09
CA ALA A 90 21.99 -19.15 1.19
C ALA A 90 22.59 -17.74 1.24
N VAL A 91 21.75 -16.69 1.16
CA VAL A 91 22.19 -15.30 1.24
C VAL A 91 22.77 -14.99 2.63
N SER A 92 22.14 -15.45 3.71
CA SER A 92 22.64 -15.26 5.08
C SER A 92 24.00 -15.94 5.28
N ALA A 93 24.23 -17.11 4.71
CA ALA A 93 25.52 -17.82 4.75
C ALA A 93 26.63 -17.04 4.00
N GLU A 94 26.30 -16.50 2.81
CA GLU A 94 27.21 -15.64 2.05
C GLU A 94 27.61 -14.37 2.80
N LEU A 95 26.65 -13.75 3.50
CA LEU A 95 26.90 -12.57 4.33
C LEU A 95 27.72 -12.92 5.58
N ALA A 96 27.46 -14.03 6.22
CA ALA A 96 28.20 -14.51 7.38
C ALA A 96 29.68 -14.77 7.03
N ALA A 97 29.96 -15.28 5.84
CA ALA A 97 31.33 -15.44 5.33
C ALA A 97 32.09 -14.11 5.18
N GLN A 98 31.36 -12.99 5.06
CA GLN A 98 31.90 -11.62 4.99
C GLN A 98 31.88 -10.89 6.35
N GLY A 99 31.46 -11.58 7.43
CA GLY A 99 31.37 -11.01 8.78
C GLY A 99 30.10 -10.24 9.07
N LEU A 100 29.12 -10.23 8.14
CA LEU A 100 27.83 -9.58 8.34
C LEU A 100 26.75 -10.61 8.77
N GLN A 101 26.20 -10.45 9.96
CA GLN A 101 25.18 -11.35 10.51
C GLN A 101 23.78 -10.78 10.22
N VAL A 102 23.08 -11.35 9.25
CA VAL A 102 21.71 -10.97 8.92
C VAL A 102 20.77 -12.18 9.10
N PRO A 103 19.72 -12.07 9.93
CA PRO A 103 18.80 -13.17 10.14
C PRO A 103 18.06 -13.57 8.85
N THR A 104 17.93 -14.87 8.61
CA THR A 104 17.24 -15.41 7.42
C THR A 104 15.80 -14.91 7.29
N GLY A 105 15.07 -14.80 8.40
CA GLY A 105 13.71 -14.27 8.40
C GLY A 105 13.60 -12.80 7.96
N ALA A 106 14.62 -11.99 8.25
CA ALA A 106 14.68 -10.61 7.78
C ALA A 106 14.92 -10.54 6.27
N ILE A 107 15.80 -11.41 5.73
CA ILE A 107 16.08 -11.51 4.30
C ILE A 107 14.84 -11.97 3.54
N SER A 108 14.19 -13.06 3.96
CA SER A 108 12.99 -13.57 3.28
C SER A 108 11.82 -12.57 3.34
N GLY A 109 11.62 -11.89 4.47
CA GLY A 109 10.58 -10.88 4.63
C GLY A 109 10.80 -9.60 3.83
N SER A 110 12.06 -9.28 3.47
CA SER A 110 12.44 -8.09 2.69
C SER A 110 12.58 -8.37 1.19
N THR A 111 12.62 -9.64 0.77
CA THR A 111 12.84 -10.04 -0.61
C THR A 111 11.52 -10.26 -1.34
N GLN A 112 11.40 -9.63 -2.49
CA GLN A 112 10.28 -9.82 -3.42
C GLN A 112 10.83 -10.27 -4.77
N ALA A 113 10.17 -11.24 -5.38
CA ALA A 113 10.49 -11.69 -6.72
C ALA A 113 9.28 -11.50 -7.64
N GLY A 114 9.54 -11.05 -8.84
CA GLY A 114 8.59 -10.93 -9.93
C GLY A 114 9.15 -11.56 -11.20
N LYS A 115 8.28 -11.82 -12.17
CA LYS A 115 8.68 -12.39 -13.46
C LYS A 115 8.11 -11.59 -14.63
N LEU A 116 8.84 -11.58 -15.73
CA LEU A 116 8.35 -11.17 -17.03
C LEU A 116 8.96 -12.09 -18.08
N HIS A 117 8.17 -13.01 -18.61
CA HIS A 117 8.63 -14.10 -19.47
C HIS A 117 9.80 -14.85 -18.80
N ARG A 118 10.99 -14.86 -19.41
CA ARG A 118 12.20 -15.54 -18.91
C ARG A 118 13.10 -14.64 -18.04
N ILE A 119 12.59 -13.48 -17.61
CA ILE A 119 13.33 -12.55 -16.79
C ILE A 119 12.76 -12.61 -15.37
N LEU A 120 13.64 -12.97 -14.43
CA LEU A 120 13.39 -12.88 -13.01
C LEU A 120 13.83 -11.51 -12.50
N SER A 121 12.93 -10.78 -11.88
CA SER A 121 13.23 -9.52 -11.18
C SER A 121 13.23 -9.77 -9.68
N VAL A 122 14.31 -9.42 -9.02
CA VAL A 122 14.45 -9.54 -7.56
C VAL A 122 14.60 -8.15 -6.98
N ASN A 123 13.77 -7.84 -5.99
CA ASN A 123 13.78 -6.58 -5.26
C ASN A 123 13.97 -6.88 -3.78
N ILE A 124 14.94 -6.22 -3.16
CA ILE A 124 15.22 -6.35 -1.72
C ILE A 124 15.08 -4.98 -1.09
N THR A 125 14.33 -4.89 0.00
CA THR A 125 14.05 -3.64 0.70
C THR A 125 14.73 -3.65 2.07
N TRP A 126 15.49 -2.60 2.42
CA TRP A 126 16.23 -2.55 3.67
C TRP A 126 16.34 -1.12 4.23
N GLY A 127 16.59 -1.01 5.55
CA GLY A 127 16.66 0.29 6.23
C GLY A 127 17.98 1.05 6.02
N GLN A 128 19.06 0.38 5.68
CA GLN A 128 20.40 0.97 5.52
C GLN A 128 20.97 0.66 4.15
N GLU A 129 21.44 1.70 3.44
CA GLU A 129 21.94 1.57 2.06
C GLU A 129 23.16 0.65 1.98
N GLY A 130 24.13 0.79 2.92
CA GLY A 130 25.36 0.01 2.93
C GLY A 130 25.09 -1.49 3.12
N GLU A 131 24.28 -1.85 4.12
CA GLU A 131 23.89 -3.25 4.35
C GLU A 131 23.11 -3.82 3.16
N LEU A 132 22.18 -3.04 2.60
CA LEU A 132 21.42 -3.47 1.43
C LEU A 132 22.30 -3.80 0.24
N ARG A 133 23.36 -3.03 0.02
CA ARG A 133 24.33 -3.28 -1.07
C ARG A 133 25.03 -4.63 -0.87
N GLU A 134 25.43 -4.95 0.34
CA GLU A 134 26.04 -6.25 0.67
C GLU A 134 25.04 -7.40 0.54
N ILE A 135 23.80 -7.21 1.03
CA ILE A 135 22.72 -8.21 0.89
C ILE A 135 22.42 -8.47 -0.58
N ALA A 136 22.31 -7.43 -1.39
CA ALA A 136 22.02 -7.57 -2.82
C ALA A 136 23.16 -8.27 -3.58
N ASN A 137 24.41 -7.95 -3.26
CA ASN A 137 25.58 -8.64 -3.82
C ASN A 137 25.64 -10.11 -3.39
N ALA A 138 25.32 -10.41 -2.13
CA ALA A 138 25.25 -11.78 -1.64
C ALA A 138 24.11 -12.56 -2.32
N ALA A 139 22.98 -11.91 -2.57
CA ALA A 139 21.86 -12.50 -3.31
C ALA A 139 22.24 -12.86 -4.76
N VAL A 140 23.00 -11.97 -5.44
CA VAL A 140 23.54 -12.26 -6.79
C VAL A 140 24.47 -13.47 -6.75
N ARG A 141 25.40 -13.50 -5.80
CA ARG A 141 26.34 -14.64 -5.66
C ARG A 141 25.59 -15.93 -5.36
N ALA A 142 24.64 -15.91 -4.44
CA ALA A 142 23.86 -17.09 -4.11
C ALA A 142 23.09 -17.63 -5.32
N LEU A 143 22.43 -16.74 -6.10
CA LEU A 143 21.71 -17.15 -7.31
C LEU A 143 22.64 -17.69 -8.41
N GLN A 144 23.84 -17.13 -8.56
CA GLN A 144 24.78 -17.59 -9.60
C GLN A 144 25.56 -18.85 -9.19
N SER A 145 26.05 -18.93 -7.94
CA SER A 145 26.88 -20.03 -7.48
C SER A 145 26.06 -21.27 -7.08
N ARG A 146 24.83 -21.08 -6.60
CA ARG A 146 23.96 -22.16 -6.13
C ARG A 146 22.74 -22.39 -7.02
N SER A 147 22.73 -21.83 -8.23
CA SER A 147 21.63 -22.03 -9.18
C SER A 147 21.35 -23.52 -9.43
N ALA A 148 22.40 -24.34 -9.60
CA ALA A 148 22.25 -25.77 -9.80
C ALA A 148 21.53 -26.48 -8.63
N GLU A 149 21.80 -26.07 -7.38
CA GLU A 149 21.13 -26.62 -6.20
C GLU A 149 19.63 -26.24 -6.17
N PHE A 150 19.31 -24.97 -6.45
CA PHE A 150 17.93 -24.49 -6.50
C PHE A 150 17.14 -25.15 -7.64
N LEU A 151 17.78 -25.34 -8.79
CA LEU A 151 17.17 -25.87 -9.99
C LEU A 151 17.08 -27.41 -9.98
N ALA A 152 18.03 -28.10 -9.32
CA ALA A 152 17.94 -29.53 -9.10
C ALA A 152 16.71 -29.94 -8.29
N GLN A 153 16.32 -29.11 -7.30
CA GLN A 153 15.07 -29.33 -6.53
C GLN A 153 13.81 -29.17 -7.38
N LEU A 154 13.91 -28.44 -8.51
CA LEU A 154 12.84 -28.25 -9.49
C LEU A 154 12.92 -29.27 -10.64
N GLY A 155 13.82 -30.26 -10.56
CA GLY A 155 13.98 -31.30 -11.59
C GLY A 155 14.63 -30.81 -12.89
N SER A 156 15.35 -29.68 -12.85
CA SER A 156 16.01 -29.09 -14.04
C SER A 156 17.53 -29.07 -13.88
N GLU A 157 18.21 -30.05 -14.48
CA GLU A 157 19.66 -30.20 -14.38
C GLU A 157 20.44 -29.27 -15.34
N ASN A 158 19.82 -28.82 -16.44
CA ASN A 158 20.47 -28.05 -17.51
C ASN A 158 20.02 -26.57 -17.54
N ALA A 159 19.64 -26.02 -16.40
CA ALA A 159 19.20 -24.61 -16.36
C ALA A 159 20.30 -23.69 -15.86
N GLU A 160 20.36 -22.49 -16.44
CA GLU A 160 21.35 -21.48 -16.15
C GLU A 160 20.67 -20.16 -15.74
N VAL A 161 21.20 -19.51 -14.71
CA VAL A 161 20.77 -18.20 -14.24
C VAL A 161 21.88 -17.18 -14.53
N ARG A 162 21.58 -16.22 -15.41
CA ARG A 162 22.52 -15.17 -15.81
C ARG A 162 22.06 -13.81 -15.31
N LEU A 163 22.95 -13.06 -14.68
CA LEU A 163 22.70 -11.67 -14.29
C LEU A 163 22.61 -10.80 -15.56
N ILE A 164 21.48 -10.09 -15.71
CA ILE A 164 21.28 -9.08 -16.77
C ILE A 164 21.63 -7.69 -16.21
N ASP A 165 20.98 -7.30 -15.12
CA ASP A 165 21.23 -6.02 -14.48
C ASP A 165 21.78 -6.22 -13.07
N PRO A 166 22.94 -5.62 -12.78
CA PRO A 166 23.52 -5.64 -11.44
C PRO A 166 22.62 -4.90 -10.44
N PRO A 167 22.78 -5.16 -9.13
CA PRO A 167 21.99 -4.50 -8.11
C PRO A 167 22.12 -2.99 -8.18
N VAL A 168 21.01 -2.29 -8.36
CA VAL A 168 20.92 -0.84 -8.28
C VAL A 168 20.17 -0.49 -6.99
N VAL A 169 20.84 0.23 -6.10
CA VAL A 169 20.26 0.67 -4.81
C VAL A 169 19.77 2.10 -4.94
N PHE A 170 18.51 2.32 -4.58
CA PHE A 170 17.89 3.64 -4.59
C PHE A 170 16.94 3.81 -3.38
N PRO A 171 16.77 5.06 -2.88
CA PRO A 171 15.82 5.32 -1.80
C PRO A 171 14.39 5.19 -2.31
N ILE A 172 13.54 4.52 -1.52
CA ILE A 172 12.11 4.48 -1.80
C ILE A 172 11.49 5.76 -1.24
N GLY A 173 10.90 6.57 -2.12
CA GLY A 173 10.10 7.72 -1.70
C GLY A 173 8.80 7.30 -1.01
N ALA A 174 8.12 8.26 -0.38
CA ALA A 174 6.81 8.05 0.21
C ALA A 174 5.84 7.43 -0.81
N SER A 175 5.24 6.32 -0.45
CA SER A 175 4.27 5.61 -1.31
C SER A 175 3.03 6.47 -1.56
N LEU A 176 2.28 6.18 -2.62
CA LEU A 176 0.96 6.79 -2.85
C LEU A 176 0.04 6.59 -1.64
N GLN A 177 0.14 5.45 -0.98
CA GLN A 177 -0.61 5.12 0.23
C GLN A 177 -0.27 6.09 1.37
N ASP A 178 1.01 6.43 1.56
CA ASP A 178 1.44 7.41 2.57
C ASP A 178 0.90 8.82 2.29
N ARG A 179 0.79 9.20 1.03
CA ARG A 179 0.27 10.51 0.61
C ARG A 179 -1.24 10.61 0.76
N LEU A 180 -1.95 9.50 0.58
CA LEU A 180 -3.41 9.43 0.62
C LEU A 180 -3.95 9.12 2.02
N ASP A 181 -3.12 8.64 2.95
CA ASP A 181 -3.54 8.22 4.28
C ASP A 181 -4.25 9.34 5.05
N LEU A 182 -3.66 10.52 5.14
CA LEU A 182 -4.27 11.67 5.83
C LEU A 182 -5.55 12.19 5.15
N PRO A 183 -5.58 12.47 3.83
CA PRO A 183 -6.81 12.93 3.18
C PRO A 183 -7.93 11.89 3.25
N LEU A 184 -7.62 10.60 3.19
CA LEU A 184 -8.62 9.53 3.32
C LEU A 184 -9.20 9.48 4.75
N ARG A 185 -8.37 9.60 5.78
CA ARG A 185 -8.83 9.67 7.18
C ARG A 185 -9.72 10.87 7.43
N LEU A 186 -9.35 12.03 6.90
CA LEU A 186 -10.17 13.25 7.01
C LEU A 186 -11.50 13.12 6.28
N LEU A 187 -11.51 12.54 5.07
CA LEU A 187 -12.74 12.27 4.34
C LEU A 187 -13.68 11.36 5.14
N LEU A 188 -13.17 10.27 5.69
CA LEU A 188 -13.94 9.35 6.53
C LEU A 188 -14.45 10.01 7.80
N ALA A 189 -13.65 10.89 8.44
CA ALA A 189 -14.05 11.63 9.61
C ALA A 189 -15.21 12.60 9.31
N VAL A 190 -15.16 13.30 8.19
CA VAL A 190 -16.24 14.19 7.74
C VAL A 190 -17.51 13.40 7.45
N LEU A 191 -17.39 12.27 6.72
CA LEU A 191 -18.55 11.40 6.43
C LEU A 191 -19.18 10.84 7.71
N ALA A 192 -18.37 10.39 8.67
CA ALA A 192 -18.82 9.92 9.96
C ALA A 192 -19.50 11.04 10.76
N GLY A 193 -18.96 12.26 10.72
CA GLY A 193 -19.55 13.45 11.35
C GLY A 193 -20.89 13.84 10.76
N VAL A 194 -21.03 13.76 9.45
CA VAL A 194 -22.31 13.97 8.76
C VAL A 194 -23.31 12.87 9.15
N ALA A 195 -22.92 11.60 9.16
CA ALA A 195 -23.79 10.51 9.60
C ALA A 195 -24.25 10.71 11.05
N LEU A 196 -23.35 11.12 11.95
CA LEU A 196 -23.66 11.43 13.35
C LEU A 196 -24.63 12.62 13.47
N ALA A 197 -24.48 13.63 12.60
CA ALA A 197 -25.43 14.76 12.58
C ALA A 197 -26.85 14.31 12.23
N PHE A 198 -27.02 13.37 11.31
CA PHE A 198 -28.32 12.78 10.99
C PHE A 198 -28.88 11.93 12.13
N VAL A 199 -28.03 11.11 12.77
CA VAL A 199 -28.45 10.30 13.91
C VAL A 199 -28.93 11.19 15.07
N LEU A 200 -28.18 12.25 15.38
CA LEU A 200 -28.55 13.19 16.42
C LEU A 200 -29.80 14.02 16.08
N ASP A 201 -30.04 14.28 14.79
CA ASP A 201 -31.26 14.94 14.34
C ASP A 201 -32.47 14.00 14.44
N TYR A 202 -32.26 12.72 14.15
CA TYR A 202 -33.30 11.69 14.29
C TYR A 202 -33.73 11.45 15.75
N VAL A 203 -32.78 11.53 16.68
CA VAL A 203 -33.06 11.35 18.14
C VAL A 203 -33.56 12.63 18.81
N ASP A 204 -33.42 13.78 18.15
CA ASP A 204 -33.78 15.10 18.69
C ASP A 204 -35.24 15.44 18.38
N ASP A 205 -36.15 15.08 19.25
CA ASP A 205 -37.59 15.37 19.16
C ASP A 205 -37.95 16.84 19.45
N SER A 206 -36.99 17.75 19.53
CA SER A 206 -37.26 19.15 19.83
C SER A 206 -37.92 19.90 18.69
N VAL A 207 -39.06 20.50 18.96
CA VAL A 207 -39.82 21.37 18.04
C VAL A 207 -39.07 22.70 17.88
N ARG A 208 -38.59 23.01 16.68
CA ARG A 208 -37.76 24.21 16.41
C ARG A 208 -38.42 25.27 15.55
N SER A 209 -39.59 24.99 15.00
CA SER A 209 -40.31 25.95 14.17
C SER A 209 -41.81 25.95 14.40
N SER A 210 -42.47 27.10 14.25
CA SER A 210 -43.91 27.21 14.30
C SER A 210 -44.60 26.35 13.24
N ALA A 211 -43.94 26.14 12.09
CA ALA A 211 -44.45 25.25 11.04
C ALA A 211 -44.53 23.77 11.46
N GLU A 212 -43.64 23.31 12.33
CA GLU A 212 -43.68 21.95 12.90
C GLU A 212 -44.84 21.79 13.87
N VAL A 213 -45.14 22.81 14.65
CA VAL A 213 -46.32 22.83 15.55
C VAL A 213 -47.63 22.80 14.76
N GLU A 214 -47.70 23.58 13.68
CA GLU A 214 -48.85 23.58 12.77
C GLU A 214 -49.03 22.24 12.03
N ALA A 215 -47.93 21.60 11.64
CA ALA A 215 -47.97 20.27 11.02
C ALA A 215 -48.49 19.17 11.97
N MET A 216 -48.34 19.34 13.29
CA MET A 216 -48.90 18.46 14.29
C MET A 216 -50.40 18.76 14.57
N GLY A 217 -51.01 19.67 13.83
CA GLY A 217 -52.44 20.04 13.97
C GLY A 217 -52.72 21.04 15.12
N LEU A 218 -51.69 21.62 15.70
CA LEU A 218 -51.81 22.59 16.79
C LEU A 218 -51.80 24.03 16.23
N LYS A 219 -52.72 24.87 16.68
CA LYS A 219 -52.78 26.27 16.25
C LYS A 219 -51.75 27.09 17.04
N VAL A 220 -50.82 27.71 16.37
CA VAL A 220 -49.84 28.61 16.97
C VAL A 220 -50.52 29.92 17.34
N LEU A 221 -50.67 30.22 18.64
CA LEU A 221 -51.30 31.43 19.15
C LEU A 221 -50.33 32.61 19.22
N GLY A 222 -49.02 32.38 19.20
CA GLY A 222 -47.99 33.41 19.26
C GLY A 222 -46.61 32.80 19.35
N ALA A 223 -45.62 33.53 18.86
CA ALA A 223 -44.18 33.17 18.96
C ALA A 223 -43.48 34.24 19.79
N ILE A 224 -42.73 33.83 20.81
CA ILE A 224 -41.89 34.73 21.60
C ILE A 224 -40.55 34.86 20.84
N PRO A 225 -40.20 36.06 20.32
CA PRO A 225 -38.93 36.23 19.61
C PRO A 225 -37.76 36.03 20.56
N THR A 226 -36.85 35.15 20.24
CA THR A 226 -35.59 34.99 20.98
C THR A 226 -34.75 36.25 20.85
N THR A 227 -34.33 36.82 21.97
CA THR A 227 -33.52 38.05 22.09
C THR A 227 -32.09 37.81 21.58
N GLY A 228 -31.93 37.67 20.25
CA GLY A 228 -30.60 37.47 19.62
C GLY A 228 -30.48 38.08 18.23
N LYS A 229 -31.59 38.49 17.61
CA LYS A 229 -31.57 39.21 16.35
C LYS A 229 -32.00 40.63 16.58
N THR A 230 -31.08 41.56 16.46
CA THR A 230 -31.39 42.98 16.48
C THR A 230 -32.46 43.28 15.44
N TRP A 231 -33.66 43.60 15.91
CA TRP A 231 -34.77 44.07 15.08
C TRP A 231 -34.31 45.35 14.39
N PRO A 232 -34.45 45.54 13.04
CA PRO A 232 -34.24 46.84 12.41
C PRO A 232 -35.24 47.83 12.97
N ARG A 233 -34.75 48.88 13.67
CA ARG A 233 -35.61 49.96 14.16
C ARG A 233 -36.35 50.59 12.98
N PRO A 234 -37.69 50.73 13.04
CA PRO A 234 -38.41 51.45 11.98
C PRO A 234 -37.88 52.85 11.88
N ARG A 235 -37.43 53.25 10.68
CA ARG A 235 -37.08 54.65 10.35
C ARG A 235 -38.33 55.48 10.61
N ARG A 236 -38.31 56.39 11.59
CA ARG A 236 -39.26 57.48 11.66
C ARG A 236 -39.07 58.31 10.41
N GLN A 237 -40.08 58.34 9.55
CA GLN A 237 -40.17 59.35 8.50
C GLN A 237 -40.50 60.71 9.15
N PRO A 238 -39.96 61.84 8.59
CA PRO A 238 -40.15 63.21 9.05
C PRO A 238 -41.58 63.66 8.83
#